data_a02fb81a9eb76a365436d0dcba31bf2a
#
_entry.id   a02fb81a9eb76a365436d0dcba31bf2a
#
_cell.length_a   1.000
_cell.length_b   1.000
_cell.length_c   1.000
_cell.angle_alpha   90.00
_cell.angle_beta   90.00
_cell.angle_gamma   90.00
#
_symmetry.space_group_name_H-M   'P 1'
#
loop_
_entity.id
_entity.type
_entity.pdbx_description
1 polymer ?
#
loop_
_entity_poly.entity_id
_entity_poly.type
_entity_poly.pdbx_seq_one_letter_code
_entity_poly.pdbx_strand_id
1 'polypeptide(L)'
;MGESVAALFLAGIVPGILVGVGLMVTVTWMADRYDFPVASRRYSWRERGGASLKAFFPLMTPVIILGGILGGIFTPTEAAAVAVGHAMVIALFVMRTMRIVDLPDVLARAALTSAVVLLLVGAAMAFKTVVSLSHAPEILASMILSVSENPLILLFLINVLLFIVGMFLDAGPAIIILGPILGPIYVSMGIDPVHFAIIMSVNLTVGLATPPMGLVLFVASSVSGERIENIARAILPFLAVEIATIFLITYVPAISMTIPRLTGFVD
;
A
#
# COMPACT_ATOMS: atom_id res chain seq x y z
N MET A 1 2.91 -16.60 4.50
CA MET A 1 2.34 -16.52 5.85
C MET A 1 0.93 -17.13 5.91
N GLY A 2 0.14 -17.11 4.86
CA GLY A 2 -1.19 -17.73 4.84
C GLY A 2 -2.28 -16.91 5.52
N GLU A 3 -2.03 -15.62 5.74
CA GLU A 3 -2.95 -14.72 6.44
C GLU A 3 -4.21 -14.40 5.64
N SER A 4 -5.30 -14.11 6.36
CA SER A 4 -6.57 -13.72 5.75
C SER A 4 -6.44 -12.39 5.02
N VAL A 5 -6.82 -12.38 3.73
CA VAL A 5 -6.87 -11.14 2.93
C VAL A 5 -7.83 -10.12 3.56
N ALA A 6 -8.95 -10.59 4.14
CA ALA A 6 -9.89 -9.73 4.86
C ALA A 6 -9.24 -9.06 6.08
N ALA A 7 -8.48 -9.84 6.88
CA ALA A 7 -7.74 -9.31 8.02
C ALA A 7 -6.76 -8.21 7.61
N LEU A 8 -6.03 -8.41 6.49
CA LEU A 8 -5.07 -7.43 5.99
C LEU A 8 -5.75 -6.12 5.52
N PHE A 9 -6.88 -6.21 4.84
CA PHE A 9 -7.65 -5.02 4.46
C PHE A 9 -8.14 -4.24 5.69
N LEU A 10 -8.69 -4.94 6.68
CA LEU A 10 -9.16 -4.33 7.93
C LEU A 10 -8.01 -3.69 8.71
N ALA A 11 -6.87 -4.36 8.79
CA ALA A 11 -5.67 -3.86 9.45
C ALA A 11 -5.11 -2.60 8.80
N GLY A 12 -5.30 -2.41 7.50
CA GLY A 12 -4.85 -1.24 6.74
C GLY A 12 -5.73 0.01 6.91
N ILE A 13 -6.96 -0.09 7.42
CA ILE A 13 -7.91 1.04 7.48
C ILE A 13 -7.38 2.17 8.37
N VAL A 14 -7.05 1.88 9.63
CA VAL A 14 -6.57 2.90 10.58
C VAL A 14 -5.22 3.49 10.16
N PRO A 15 -4.22 2.68 9.78
CA PRO A 15 -2.98 3.18 9.19
C PRO A 15 -3.21 4.11 7.99
N GLY A 16 -4.07 3.73 7.06
CA GLY A 16 -4.40 4.55 5.89
C GLY A 16 -5.04 5.89 6.25
N ILE A 17 -5.95 5.90 7.23
CA ILE A 17 -6.56 7.15 7.75
C ILE A 17 -5.48 8.03 8.40
N LEU A 18 -4.57 7.46 9.20
CA LEU A 18 -3.49 8.21 9.85
C LEU A 18 -2.57 8.87 8.84
N VAL A 19 -2.14 8.14 7.80
CA VAL A 19 -1.34 8.71 6.70
C VAL A 19 -2.12 9.83 6.02
N GLY A 20 -3.38 9.60 5.65
CA GLY A 20 -4.22 10.59 4.98
C GLY A 20 -4.40 11.87 5.81
N VAL A 21 -4.69 11.74 7.10
CA VAL A 21 -4.81 12.89 8.03
C VAL A 21 -3.47 13.60 8.16
N GLY A 22 -2.37 12.88 8.33
CA GLY A 22 -1.03 13.44 8.41
C GLY A 22 -0.67 14.28 7.18
N LEU A 23 -0.93 13.74 5.99
CA LEU A 23 -0.70 14.46 4.72
C LEU A 23 -1.61 15.70 4.59
N MET A 24 -2.89 15.61 4.96
CA MET A 24 -3.80 16.76 4.95
C MET A 24 -3.34 17.88 5.89
N VAL A 25 -2.89 17.54 7.10
CA VAL A 25 -2.32 18.51 8.05
C VAL A 25 -1.09 19.16 7.45
N THR A 26 -0.19 18.39 6.86
CA THR A 26 1.03 18.90 6.22
C THR A 26 0.72 19.85 5.08
N VAL A 27 -0.21 19.47 4.19
CA VAL A 27 -0.65 20.35 3.07
C VAL A 27 -1.24 21.66 3.61
N THR A 28 -2.11 21.59 4.62
CA THR A 28 -2.74 22.78 5.20
C THR A 28 -1.70 23.71 5.80
N TRP A 29 -0.75 23.15 6.56
CA TRP A 29 0.36 23.95 7.14
C TRP A 29 1.26 24.58 6.07
N MET A 30 1.55 23.83 5.00
CA MET A 30 2.37 24.34 3.89
C MET A 30 1.62 25.36 3.05
N ALA A 31 0.30 25.24 2.89
CA ALA A 31 -0.52 26.16 2.11
C ALA A 31 -0.43 27.58 2.66
N ASP A 32 -0.48 27.71 3.99
CA ASP A 32 -0.34 29.01 4.67
C ASP A 32 1.08 29.59 4.53
N ARG A 33 2.11 28.72 4.49
CA ARG A 33 3.52 29.14 4.47
C ARG A 33 4.02 29.50 3.07
N TYR A 34 3.53 28.81 2.05
CA TYR A 34 3.99 28.93 0.65
C TYR A 34 2.98 29.63 -0.25
N ASP A 35 1.92 30.23 0.33
CA ASP A 35 0.88 30.99 -0.38
C ASP A 35 0.32 30.21 -1.60
N PHE A 36 -0.13 28.98 -1.35
CA PHE A 36 -0.63 28.12 -2.44
C PHE A 36 -1.86 28.77 -3.09
N PRO A 37 -1.97 28.68 -4.42
CA PRO A 37 -3.09 29.30 -5.13
C PRO A 37 -4.41 28.67 -4.67
N VAL A 38 -5.26 29.49 -4.10
CA VAL A 38 -6.60 29.07 -3.65
C VAL A 38 -7.57 29.24 -4.83
N ALA A 39 -8.41 28.23 -5.05
CA ALA A 39 -9.46 28.34 -6.06
C ALA A 39 -10.35 29.53 -5.77
N SER A 40 -10.35 30.50 -6.68
CA SER A 40 -11.13 31.75 -6.57
C SER A 40 -12.65 31.52 -6.60
N ARG A 41 -13.10 30.33 -7.03
CA ARG A 41 -14.51 29.97 -7.15
C ARG A 41 -14.97 29.08 -6.00
N ARG A 42 -15.97 29.52 -5.26
CA ARG A 42 -16.70 28.66 -4.32
C ARG A 42 -17.76 27.85 -5.08
N TYR A 43 -17.65 26.54 -5.01
CA TYR A 43 -18.64 25.64 -5.59
C TYR A 43 -19.94 25.65 -4.77
N SER A 44 -21.06 25.76 -5.47
CA SER A 44 -22.39 25.70 -4.87
C SER A 44 -22.70 24.30 -4.32
N TRP A 45 -23.58 24.19 -3.35
CA TRP A 45 -24.06 22.91 -2.81
C TRP A 45 -24.64 21.99 -3.88
N ARG A 46 -25.29 22.58 -4.90
CA ARG A 46 -25.86 21.84 -6.05
C ARG A 46 -24.77 21.25 -6.94
N GLU A 47 -23.70 21.97 -7.16
CA GLU A 47 -22.54 21.49 -7.93
C GLU A 47 -21.80 20.37 -7.16
N ARG A 48 -21.64 20.54 -5.85
CA ARG A 48 -21.07 19.50 -4.97
C ARG A 48 -21.92 18.24 -4.97
N GLY A 49 -23.25 18.37 -4.83
CA GLY A 49 -24.20 17.25 -4.90
C GLY A 49 -24.13 16.52 -6.24
N GLY A 50 -24.06 17.24 -7.34
CA GLY A 50 -23.89 16.67 -8.69
C GLY A 50 -22.58 15.92 -8.86
N ALA A 51 -21.48 16.44 -8.33
CA ALA A 51 -20.18 15.80 -8.35
C ALA A 51 -20.17 14.53 -7.46
N SER A 52 -20.76 14.62 -6.26
CA SER A 52 -20.90 13.47 -5.36
C SER A 52 -21.73 12.32 -5.96
N LEU A 53 -22.80 12.66 -6.68
CA LEU A 53 -23.63 11.66 -7.36
C LEU A 53 -22.85 10.96 -8.49
N LYS A 54 -22.04 11.69 -9.25
CA LYS A 54 -21.16 11.09 -10.26
C LYS A 54 -20.07 10.22 -9.67
N ALA A 55 -19.50 10.63 -8.53
CA ALA A 55 -18.49 9.88 -7.81
C ALA A 55 -19.05 8.64 -7.10
N PHE A 56 -20.36 8.61 -6.82
CA PHE A 56 -21.00 7.51 -6.10
C PHE A 56 -20.75 6.15 -6.75
N PHE A 57 -20.97 6.04 -8.05
CA PHE A 57 -20.79 4.78 -8.76
C PHE A 57 -19.35 4.24 -8.70
N PRO A 58 -18.30 5.01 -9.01
CA PRO A 58 -16.92 4.55 -8.84
C PRO A 58 -16.57 4.21 -7.38
N LEU A 59 -17.06 4.98 -6.41
CA LEU A 59 -16.82 4.75 -4.98
C LEU A 59 -17.50 3.48 -4.45
N MET A 60 -18.52 2.96 -5.15
CA MET A 60 -19.11 1.67 -4.81
C MET A 60 -18.17 0.48 -5.06
N THR A 61 -17.15 0.62 -5.92
CA THR A 61 -16.21 -0.48 -6.20
C THR A 61 -15.48 -0.97 -4.96
N PRO A 62 -14.83 -0.13 -4.14
CA PRO A 62 -14.26 -0.56 -2.86
C PRO A 62 -15.28 -1.16 -1.90
N VAL A 63 -16.50 -0.59 -1.86
CA VAL A 63 -17.58 -1.10 -1.00
C VAL A 63 -18.02 -2.50 -1.41
N ILE A 64 -18.12 -2.77 -2.70
CA ILE A 64 -18.46 -4.10 -3.25
C ILE A 64 -17.35 -5.09 -2.90
N ILE A 65 -16.08 -4.73 -3.10
CA ILE A 65 -14.94 -5.60 -2.79
C ILE A 65 -14.91 -5.93 -1.31
N LEU A 66 -14.81 -4.91 -0.46
CA LEU A 66 -14.65 -5.09 0.97
C LEU A 66 -15.91 -5.68 1.60
N GLY A 67 -17.08 -5.16 1.24
CA GLY A 67 -18.35 -5.66 1.76
C GLY A 67 -18.63 -7.11 1.36
N GLY A 68 -18.26 -7.50 0.14
CA GLY A 68 -18.40 -8.88 -0.34
C GLY A 68 -17.44 -9.85 0.36
N ILE A 69 -16.20 -9.45 0.58
CA ILE A 69 -15.18 -10.27 1.28
C ILE A 69 -15.51 -10.37 2.77
N LEU A 70 -15.78 -9.24 3.44
CA LEU A 70 -16.07 -9.20 4.87
C LEU A 70 -17.43 -9.85 5.21
N GLY A 71 -18.39 -9.75 4.30
CA GLY A 71 -19.69 -10.44 4.43
C GLY A 71 -19.64 -11.93 4.11
N GLY A 72 -18.48 -12.48 3.74
CA GLY A 72 -18.31 -13.88 3.38
C GLY A 72 -19.04 -14.30 2.09
N ILE A 73 -19.49 -13.34 1.28
CA ILE A 73 -20.24 -13.59 0.03
C ILE A 73 -19.28 -14.00 -1.08
N PHE A 74 -18.10 -13.38 -1.11
CA PHE A 74 -17.09 -13.56 -2.15
C PHE A 74 -15.73 -13.91 -1.56
N THR A 75 -15.01 -14.79 -2.22
CA THR A 75 -13.56 -14.91 -2.05
C THR A 75 -12.88 -13.67 -2.63
N PRO A 76 -11.63 -13.34 -2.23
CA PRO A 76 -10.90 -12.19 -2.80
C PRO A 76 -10.80 -12.22 -4.32
N THR A 77 -10.66 -13.41 -4.91
CA THR A 77 -10.59 -13.58 -6.37
C THR A 77 -11.92 -13.28 -7.05
N GLU A 78 -13.04 -13.77 -6.48
CA GLU A 78 -14.38 -13.48 -6.97
C GLU A 78 -14.74 -12.01 -6.82
N ALA A 79 -14.38 -11.40 -5.67
CA ALA A 79 -14.56 -9.96 -5.44
C ALA A 79 -13.83 -9.12 -6.48
N ALA A 80 -12.60 -9.51 -6.87
CA ALA A 80 -11.86 -8.86 -7.94
C ALA A 80 -12.58 -8.98 -9.30
N ALA A 81 -13.10 -10.16 -9.64
CA ALA A 81 -13.86 -10.36 -10.88
C ALA A 81 -15.15 -9.53 -10.91
N VAL A 82 -15.90 -9.47 -9.81
CA VAL A 82 -17.09 -8.63 -9.67
C VAL A 82 -16.74 -7.15 -9.79
N ALA A 83 -15.63 -6.71 -9.17
CA ALA A 83 -15.16 -5.34 -9.27
C ALA A 83 -14.79 -4.94 -10.71
N VAL A 84 -14.14 -5.83 -11.46
CA VAL A 84 -13.86 -5.62 -12.89
C VAL A 84 -15.16 -5.48 -13.68
N GLY A 85 -16.12 -6.38 -13.47
CA GLY A 85 -17.44 -6.29 -14.12
C GLY A 85 -18.15 -4.98 -13.79
N HIS A 86 -18.17 -4.57 -12.52
CA HIS A 86 -18.75 -3.31 -12.08
C HIS A 86 -18.06 -2.10 -12.71
N ALA A 87 -16.72 -2.07 -12.71
CA ALA A 87 -15.94 -1.00 -13.35
C ALA A 87 -16.21 -0.90 -14.86
N MET A 88 -16.31 -2.03 -15.56
CA MET A 88 -16.66 -2.08 -16.98
C MET A 88 -18.07 -1.51 -17.24
N VAL A 89 -19.06 -1.92 -16.45
CA VAL A 89 -20.43 -1.39 -16.56
C VAL A 89 -20.46 0.12 -16.37
N ILE A 90 -19.76 0.62 -15.35
CA ILE A 90 -19.70 2.07 -15.11
C ILE A 90 -19.00 2.78 -16.26
N ALA A 91 -17.84 2.31 -16.70
CA ALA A 91 -17.04 2.97 -17.73
C ALA A 91 -17.75 3.00 -19.08
N LEU A 92 -18.45 1.92 -19.45
CA LEU A 92 -19.12 1.80 -20.76
C LEU A 92 -20.50 2.46 -20.78
N PHE A 93 -21.32 2.28 -19.73
CA PHE A 93 -22.75 2.62 -19.79
C PHE A 93 -23.11 3.84 -18.94
N VAL A 94 -22.51 4.00 -17.75
CA VAL A 94 -22.86 5.08 -16.82
C VAL A 94 -22.05 6.35 -17.13
N MET A 95 -20.71 6.24 -17.09
CA MET A 95 -19.83 7.39 -17.32
C MET A 95 -19.48 7.58 -18.79
N ARG A 96 -19.60 6.53 -19.59
CA ARG A 96 -19.26 6.52 -21.03
C ARG A 96 -17.86 7.06 -21.34
N THR A 97 -16.91 6.75 -20.45
CA THR A 97 -15.50 7.16 -20.56
C THR A 97 -14.69 6.20 -21.43
N MET A 98 -15.24 5.02 -21.74
CA MET A 98 -14.61 3.97 -22.54
C MET A 98 -15.61 3.47 -23.60
N ARG A 99 -15.11 3.08 -24.76
CA ARG A 99 -15.91 2.44 -25.84
C ARG A 99 -15.63 0.95 -25.88
N ILE A 100 -16.57 0.16 -26.40
CA ILE A 100 -16.40 -1.29 -26.55
C ILE A 100 -15.17 -1.61 -27.43
N VAL A 101 -14.85 -0.75 -28.38
CA VAL A 101 -13.68 -0.89 -29.28
C VAL A 101 -12.35 -0.77 -28.52
N ASP A 102 -12.33 -0.11 -27.36
CA ASP A 102 -11.13 0.08 -26.53
C ASP A 102 -10.85 -1.14 -25.64
N LEU A 103 -11.84 -2.05 -25.47
CA LEU A 103 -11.73 -3.23 -24.62
C LEU A 103 -10.55 -4.14 -24.94
N PRO A 104 -10.27 -4.48 -26.23
CA PRO A 104 -9.13 -5.35 -26.57
C PRO A 104 -7.80 -4.77 -26.09
N ASP A 105 -7.59 -3.46 -26.24
CA ASP A 105 -6.35 -2.80 -25.81
C ASP A 105 -6.24 -2.77 -24.29
N VAL A 106 -7.34 -2.51 -23.58
CA VAL A 106 -7.37 -2.54 -22.11
C VAL A 106 -7.07 -3.95 -21.61
N LEU A 107 -7.68 -4.96 -22.19
CA LEU A 107 -7.46 -6.37 -21.83
C LEU A 107 -6.03 -6.82 -22.16
N ALA A 108 -5.48 -6.40 -23.30
CA ALA A 108 -4.10 -6.73 -23.67
C ALA A 108 -3.10 -6.12 -22.67
N ARG A 109 -3.27 -4.86 -22.28
CA ARG A 109 -2.43 -4.21 -21.26
C ARG A 109 -2.58 -4.87 -19.89
N ALA A 110 -3.80 -5.19 -19.49
CA ALA A 110 -4.06 -5.91 -18.23
C ALA A 110 -3.42 -7.29 -18.23
N ALA A 111 -3.53 -8.04 -19.35
CA ALA A 111 -2.90 -9.35 -19.51
C ALA A 111 -1.37 -9.28 -19.44
N LEU A 112 -0.76 -8.27 -20.08
CA LEU A 112 0.69 -8.05 -20.01
C LEU A 112 1.15 -7.76 -18.58
N THR A 113 0.45 -6.87 -17.88
CA THR A 113 0.75 -6.55 -16.48
C THR A 113 0.61 -7.79 -15.59
N SER A 114 -0.46 -8.56 -15.77
CA SER A 114 -0.69 -9.81 -15.03
C SER A 114 0.40 -10.84 -15.31
N ALA A 115 0.84 -10.97 -16.58
CA ALA A 115 1.91 -11.89 -16.96
C ALA A 115 3.24 -11.54 -16.28
N VAL A 116 3.59 -10.25 -16.21
CA VAL A 116 4.78 -9.78 -15.49
C VAL A 116 4.70 -10.12 -14.01
N VAL A 117 3.55 -9.84 -13.37
CA VAL A 117 3.34 -10.14 -11.95
C VAL A 117 3.43 -11.66 -11.69
N LEU A 118 2.80 -12.48 -12.53
CA LEU A 118 2.86 -13.95 -12.38
C LEU A 118 4.29 -14.49 -12.58
N LEU A 119 5.07 -13.93 -13.50
CA LEU A 119 6.48 -14.29 -13.67
C LEU A 119 7.28 -13.95 -12.39
N LEU A 120 7.06 -12.77 -11.81
CA LEU A 120 7.70 -12.37 -10.55
C LEU A 120 7.31 -13.30 -9.41
N VAL A 121 6.04 -13.66 -9.29
CA VAL A 121 5.56 -14.64 -8.28
C VAL A 121 6.25 -15.99 -8.48
N GLY A 122 6.33 -16.48 -9.72
CA GLY A 122 7.03 -17.74 -10.02
C GLY A 122 8.50 -17.71 -9.63
N ALA A 123 9.21 -16.64 -10.00
CA ALA A 123 10.62 -16.44 -9.64
C ALA A 123 10.81 -16.34 -8.11
N ALA A 124 9.92 -15.62 -7.42
CA ALA A 124 9.97 -15.49 -5.97
C ALA A 124 9.69 -16.82 -5.23
N MET A 125 8.81 -17.68 -5.77
CA MET A 125 8.59 -19.02 -5.21
C MET A 125 9.82 -19.89 -5.35
N ALA A 126 10.50 -19.84 -6.50
CA ALA A 126 11.79 -20.52 -6.67
C ALA A 126 12.85 -20.00 -5.68
N PHE A 127 12.94 -18.66 -5.55
CA PHE A 127 13.85 -18.02 -4.60
C PHE A 127 13.53 -18.43 -3.15
N LYS A 128 12.25 -18.39 -2.75
CA LYS A 128 11.80 -18.86 -1.44
C LYS A 128 12.28 -20.28 -1.13
N THR A 129 12.17 -21.18 -2.11
CA THR A 129 12.61 -22.57 -1.94
C THR A 129 14.12 -22.65 -1.68
N VAL A 130 14.94 -21.93 -2.47
CA VAL A 130 16.39 -21.86 -2.27
C VAL A 130 16.74 -21.29 -0.90
N VAL A 131 16.11 -20.19 -0.51
CA VAL A 131 16.31 -19.54 0.79
C VAL A 131 15.93 -20.47 1.94
N SER A 132 14.83 -21.21 1.82
CA SER A 132 14.41 -22.18 2.83
C SER A 132 15.40 -23.34 2.97
N LEU A 133 15.89 -23.88 1.84
CA LEU A 133 16.85 -24.97 1.84
C LEU A 133 18.25 -24.57 2.34
N SER A 134 18.61 -23.29 2.19
CA SER A 134 19.90 -22.76 2.66
C SER A 134 19.93 -22.38 4.15
N HIS A 135 18.83 -22.59 4.88
CA HIS A 135 18.66 -22.12 6.28
C HIS A 135 18.99 -20.64 6.45
N ALA A 136 18.86 -19.85 5.38
CA ALA A 136 19.15 -18.42 5.43
C ALA A 136 18.28 -17.64 6.43
N PRO A 137 16.97 -17.95 6.61
CA PRO A 137 16.15 -17.29 7.62
C PRO A 137 16.69 -17.46 9.03
N GLU A 138 17.14 -18.69 9.40
CA GLU A 138 17.70 -18.99 10.72
C GLU A 138 19.04 -18.29 10.94
N ILE A 139 19.91 -18.26 9.91
CA ILE A 139 21.18 -17.54 9.96
C ILE A 139 20.94 -16.04 10.13
N LEU A 140 20.03 -15.47 9.34
CA LEU A 140 19.68 -14.06 9.43
C LEU A 140 19.03 -13.74 10.79
N ALA A 141 18.13 -14.59 11.29
CA ALA A 141 17.56 -14.42 12.62
C ALA A 141 18.63 -14.39 13.71
N SER A 142 19.58 -15.34 13.68
CA SER A 142 20.68 -15.36 14.63
C SER A 142 21.60 -14.15 14.52
N MET A 143 21.89 -13.68 13.31
CA MET A 143 22.65 -12.46 13.08
C MET A 143 21.92 -11.21 13.60
N ILE A 144 20.63 -11.08 13.32
CA ILE A 144 19.81 -9.96 13.80
C ILE A 144 19.72 -9.98 15.32
N LEU A 145 19.45 -11.12 15.92
CA LEU A 145 19.39 -11.29 17.39
C LEU A 145 20.75 -11.06 18.07
N SER A 146 21.87 -11.30 17.35
CA SER A 146 23.21 -10.99 17.87
C SER A 146 23.49 -9.47 17.95
N VAL A 147 22.78 -8.66 17.17
CA VAL A 147 22.92 -7.18 17.22
C VAL A 147 22.22 -6.62 18.44
N SER A 148 21.05 -7.16 18.79
CA SER A 148 20.29 -6.74 19.97
C SER A 148 19.25 -7.79 20.33
N GLU A 149 19.08 -8.06 21.63
CA GLU A 149 17.96 -8.83 22.15
C GLU A 149 16.70 -7.98 22.37
N ASN A 150 16.81 -6.67 22.19
CA ASN A 150 15.69 -5.74 22.40
C ASN A 150 14.80 -5.70 21.14
N PRO A 151 13.53 -6.17 21.23
CA PRO A 151 12.60 -6.18 20.10
C PRO A 151 12.38 -4.80 19.47
N LEU A 152 12.45 -3.73 20.26
CA LEU A 152 12.25 -2.35 19.76
C LEU A 152 13.39 -1.91 18.84
N ILE A 153 14.63 -2.30 19.17
CA ILE A 153 15.80 -1.99 18.33
C ILE A 153 15.73 -2.81 17.05
N LEU A 154 15.33 -4.08 17.14
CA LEU A 154 15.16 -4.93 15.97
C LEU A 154 14.08 -4.40 15.03
N LEU A 155 12.93 -3.98 15.57
CA LEU A 155 11.87 -3.33 14.79
C LEU A 155 12.37 -2.06 14.09
N PHE A 156 13.16 -1.24 14.76
CA PHE A 156 13.78 -0.07 14.16
C PHE A 156 14.67 -0.44 12.96
N LEU A 157 15.59 -1.38 13.16
CA LEU A 157 16.51 -1.82 12.11
C LEU A 157 15.79 -2.40 10.90
N ILE A 158 14.74 -3.18 11.12
CA ILE A 158 13.96 -3.78 10.05
C ILE A 158 13.13 -2.70 9.32
N ASN A 159 12.57 -1.70 10.02
CA ASN A 159 11.93 -0.56 9.37
C ASN A 159 12.91 0.18 8.46
N VAL A 160 14.12 0.46 8.93
CA VAL A 160 15.17 1.10 8.13
C VAL A 160 15.53 0.25 6.91
N LEU A 161 15.67 -1.07 7.09
CA LEU A 161 15.94 -2.00 5.98
C LEU A 161 14.81 -1.97 4.94
N LEU A 162 13.55 -2.11 5.38
CA LEU A 162 12.39 -2.10 4.49
C LEU A 162 12.25 -0.75 3.75
N PHE A 163 12.52 0.34 4.45
CA PHE A 163 12.49 1.67 3.87
C PHE A 163 13.56 1.83 2.77
N ILE A 164 14.80 1.39 3.04
CA ILE A 164 15.88 1.40 2.03
C ILE A 164 15.53 0.52 0.84
N VAL A 165 15.02 -0.69 1.08
CA VAL A 165 14.61 -1.60 -0.01
C VAL A 165 13.49 -0.98 -0.85
N GLY A 166 12.50 -0.33 -0.21
CA GLY A 166 11.42 0.36 -0.89
C GLY A 166 11.87 1.53 -1.78
N MET A 167 13.05 2.13 -1.53
CA MET A 167 13.62 3.15 -2.41
C MET A 167 14.04 2.59 -3.79
N PHE A 168 14.36 1.28 -3.86
CA PHE A 168 14.93 0.65 -5.06
C PHE A 168 14.00 -0.36 -5.72
N LEU A 169 13.10 -0.97 -4.96
CA LEU A 169 12.20 -2.03 -5.44
C LEU A 169 10.74 -1.58 -5.30
N ASP A 170 9.93 -1.99 -6.27
CA ASP A 170 8.48 -1.89 -6.14
C ASP A 170 7.97 -2.74 -4.96
N ALA A 171 6.94 -2.25 -4.29
CA ALA A 171 6.39 -2.87 -3.08
C ALA A 171 5.92 -4.33 -3.33
N GLY A 172 5.31 -4.60 -4.47
CA GLY A 172 4.83 -5.95 -4.80
C GLY A 172 5.95 -7.00 -4.81
N PRO A 173 6.96 -6.87 -5.69
CA PRO A 173 8.12 -7.74 -5.71
C PRO A 173 8.88 -7.80 -4.37
N ALA A 174 9.05 -6.65 -3.71
CA ALA A 174 9.74 -6.59 -2.43
C ALA A 174 9.02 -7.42 -1.33
N ILE A 175 7.69 -7.34 -1.25
CA ILE A 175 6.89 -8.15 -0.30
C ILE A 175 7.04 -9.65 -0.61
N ILE A 176 7.00 -10.03 -1.87
CA ILE A 176 7.10 -11.44 -2.28
C ILE A 176 8.48 -12.03 -1.94
N ILE A 177 9.54 -11.23 -2.07
CA ILE A 177 10.91 -11.65 -1.77
C ILE A 177 11.19 -11.61 -0.27
N LEU A 178 10.91 -10.49 0.39
CA LEU A 178 11.30 -10.29 1.79
C LEU A 178 10.33 -10.92 2.79
N GLY A 179 9.05 -11.07 2.43
CA GLY A 179 8.03 -11.65 3.31
C GLY A 179 8.39 -13.04 3.83
N PRO A 180 8.79 -14.00 2.98
CA PRO A 180 9.25 -15.31 3.43
C PRO A 180 10.53 -15.30 4.25
N ILE A 181 11.38 -14.30 4.07
CA ILE A 181 12.66 -14.17 4.80
C ILE A 181 12.42 -13.57 6.18
N LEU A 182 11.72 -12.44 6.24
CA LEU A 182 11.52 -11.68 7.45
C LEU A 182 10.38 -12.22 8.32
N GLY A 183 9.35 -12.83 7.71
CA GLY A 183 8.18 -13.34 8.42
C GLY A 183 8.50 -14.26 9.59
N PRO A 184 9.32 -15.32 9.42
CA PRO A 184 9.72 -16.18 10.52
C PRO A 184 10.43 -15.46 11.67
N ILE A 185 11.23 -14.43 11.34
CA ILE A 185 11.94 -13.60 12.32
C ILE A 185 10.94 -12.84 13.20
N TYR A 186 9.92 -12.22 12.58
CA TYR A 186 8.88 -11.50 13.31
C TYR A 186 8.03 -12.42 14.20
N VAL A 187 7.68 -13.59 13.69
CA VAL A 187 6.93 -14.59 14.48
C VAL A 187 7.75 -15.04 15.70
N SER A 188 9.07 -15.26 15.55
CA SER A 188 9.95 -15.61 16.66
C SER A 188 10.07 -14.48 17.70
N MET A 189 9.84 -13.22 17.32
CA MET A 189 9.77 -12.06 18.21
C MET A 189 8.40 -11.89 18.88
N GLY A 190 7.43 -12.76 18.59
CA GLY A 190 6.06 -12.66 19.11
C GLY A 190 5.22 -11.57 18.44
N ILE A 191 5.61 -11.09 17.25
CA ILE A 191 4.87 -10.08 16.51
C ILE A 191 3.85 -10.78 15.60
N ASP A 192 2.62 -10.28 15.66
CA ASP A 192 1.52 -10.79 14.85
C ASP A 192 1.82 -10.67 13.35
N PRO A 193 1.61 -11.72 12.54
CA PRO A 193 1.89 -11.71 11.10
C PRO A 193 1.10 -10.66 10.33
N VAL A 194 -0.15 -10.36 10.72
CA VAL A 194 -0.98 -9.32 10.09
C VAL A 194 -0.39 -7.94 10.37
N HIS A 195 0.01 -7.68 11.64
CA HIS A 195 0.68 -6.44 12.01
C HIS A 195 1.98 -6.25 11.22
N PHE A 196 2.81 -7.30 11.14
CA PHE A 196 4.03 -7.27 10.34
C PHE A 196 3.77 -6.99 8.86
N ALA A 197 2.76 -7.60 8.26
CA ALA A 197 2.40 -7.37 6.88
C ALA A 197 2.03 -5.90 6.61
N ILE A 198 1.35 -5.23 7.56
CA ILE A 198 1.05 -3.80 7.47
C ILE A 198 2.32 -2.96 7.58
N ILE A 199 3.20 -3.24 8.57
CA ILE A 199 4.49 -2.54 8.68
C ILE A 199 5.27 -2.64 7.38
N MET A 200 5.39 -3.84 6.81
CA MET A 200 6.10 -4.09 5.56
C MET A 200 5.48 -3.32 4.39
N SER A 201 4.16 -3.40 4.24
CA SER A 201 3.44 -2.76 3.13
C SER A 201 3.57 -1.24 3.18
N VAL A 202 3.40 -0.62 4.35
CA VAL A 202 3.51 0.84 4.51
C VAL A 202 4.94 1.31 4.28
N ASN A 203 5.95 0.63 4.85
CA ASN A 203 7.35 0.99 4.65
C ASN A 203 7.76 0.96 3.18
N LEU A 204 7.46 -0.14 2.48
CA LEU A 204 7.83 -0.29 1.08
C LEU A 204 7.11 0.72 0.19
N THR A 205 5.84 1.02 0.48
CA THR A 205 5.06 2.01 -0.28
C THR A 205 5.62 3.43 -0.10
N VAL A 206 5.97 3.83 1.12
CA VAL A 206 6.59 5.13 1.39
C VAL A 206 7.99 5.20 0.78
N GLY A 207 8.74 4.11 0.81
CA GLY A 207 10.02 3.98 0.13
C GLY A 207 9.95 4.32 -1.35
N LEU A 208 8.87 3.93 -2.05
CA LEU A 208 8.65 4.25 -3.48
C LEU A 208 8.60 5.75 -3.78
N ALA A 209 8.22 6.57 -2.81
CA ALA A 209 8.18 8.03 -2.94
C ALA A 209 9.49 8.70 -2.47
N THR A 210 10.48 7.91 -2.04
CA THR A 210 11.68 8.43 -1.37
C THR A 210 12.89 8.48 -2.30
N PRO A 211 13.66 9.60 -2.34
CA PRO A 211 14.94 9.65 -3.04
C PRO A 211 15.94 8.59 -2.49
N PRO A 212 16.89 8.05 -3.28
CA PRO A 212 17.37 8.55 -4.56
C PRO A 212 16.63 8.05 -5.80
N MET A 213 16.03 6.84 -5.77
CA MET A 213 15.37 6.33 -6.98
C MET A 213 13.86 6.62 -6.98
N GLY A 214 13.13 6.26 -5.95
CA GLY A 214 11.71 6.55 -5.76
C GLY A 214 10.86 6.51 -7.03
N LEU A 215 10.36 5.34 -7.45
CA LEU A 215 9.65 5.17 -8.73
C LEU A 215 8.51 6.18 -8.94
N VAL A 216 7.85 6.58 -7.85
CA VAL A 216 6.77 7.58 -7.85
C VAL A 216 7.28 8.96 -8.26
N LEU A 217 8.56 9.32 -7.97
CA LEU A 217 9.15 10.60 -8.35
C LEU A 217 9.28 10.74 -9.87
N PHE A 218 9.61 9.65 -10.56
CA PHE A 218 9.68 9.65 -12.03
C PHE A 218 8.30 9.86 -12.67
N VAL A 219 7.27 9.22 -12.10
CA VAL A 219 5.88 9.43 -12.56
C VAL A 219 5.46 10.88 -12.30
N ALA A 220 5.73 11.42 -11.11
CA ALA A 220 5.44 12.81 -10.78
C ALA A 220 6.17 13.78 -11.71
N SER A 221 7.44 13.53 -12.04
CA SER A 221 8.21 14.32 -12.99
C SER A 221 7.62 14.28 -14.40
N SER A 222 7.21 13.11 -14.86
CA SER A 222 6.61 12.95 -16.21
C SER A 222 5.26 13.66 -16.35
N VAL A 223 4.48 13.74 -15.28
CA VAL A 223 3.15 14.40 -15.27
C VAL A 223 3.27 15.92 -15.07
N SER A 224 4.15 16.35 -14.16
CA SER A 224 4.30 17.77 -13.82
C SER A 224 5.23 18.55 -14.79
N GLY A 225 6.15 17.83 -15.47
CA GLY A 225 7.22 18.45 -16.25
C GLY A 225 8.36 19.03 -15.41
N GLU A 226 8.29 18.88 -14.07
CA GLU A 226 9.31 19.35 -13.13
C GLU A 226 10.49 18.37 -13.02
N ARG A 227 11.66 18.92 -12.66
CA ARG A 227 12.86 18.11 -12.43
C ARG A 227 12.69 17.25 -11.17
N ILE A 228 13.18 16.01 -11.23
CA ILE A 228 13.12 15.06 -10.10
C ILE A 228 13.70 15.65 -8.82
N GLU A 229 14.80 16.43 -8.93
CA GLU A 229 15.45 17.05 -7.77
C GLU A 229 14.55 18.06 -7.06
N ASN A 230 13.73 18.81 -7.81
CA ASN A 230 12.77 19.77 -7.26
C ASN A 230 11.65 19.04 -6.54
N ILE A 231 11.12 17.98 -7.17
CA ILE A 231 10.08 17.13 -6.59
C ILE A 231 10.62 16.46 -5.32
N ALA A 232 11.84 15.91 -5.37
CA ALA A 232 12.48 15.26 -4.24
C ALA A 232 12.64 16.19 -3.03
N ARG A 233 12.94 17.46 -3.26
CA ARG A 233 13.01 18.47 -2.17
C ARG A 233 11.62 18.84 -1.65
N ALA A 234 10.65 18.98 -2.54
CA ALA A 234 9.29 19.37 -2.17
C ALA A 234 8.57 18.27 -1.36
N ILE A 235 8.91 16.99 -1.57
CA ILE A 235 8.27 15.87 -0.87
C ILE A 235 8.80 15.65 0.56
N LEU A 236 9.96 16.22 0.93
CA LEU A 236 10.61 15.97 2.23
C LEU A 236 9.70 16.20 3.45
N PRO A 237 8.88 17.27 3.54
CA PRO A 237 7.96 17.46 4.67
C PRO A 237 6.91 16.35 4.76
N PHE A 238 6.44 15.85 3.62
CA PHE A 238 5.47 14.76 3.55
C PHE A 238 6.11 13.45 3.99
N LEU A 239 7.31 13.16 3.49
CA LEU A 239 8.08 11.98 3.90
C LEU A 239 8.37 11.97 5.41
N ALA A 240 8.66 13.11 6.01
CA ALA A 240 8.86 13.19 7.46
C ALA A 240 7.61 12.75 8.25
N VAL A 241 6.43 13.15 7.79
CA VAL A 241 5.15 12.74 8.40
C VAL A 241 4.87 11.25 8.14
N GLU A 242 5.13 10.77 6.94
CA GLU A 242 4.95 9.35 6.60
C GLU A 242 5.89 8.47 7.41
N ILE A 243 7.17 8.83 7.53
CA ILE A 243 8.15 8.13 8.38
C ILE A 243 7.70 8.12 9.84
N ALA A 244 7.26 9.26 10.38
CA ALA A 244 6.72 9.32 11.73
C ALA A 244 5.50 8.39 11.91
N THR A 245 4.62 8.33 10.91
CA THR A 245 3.46 7.44 10.91
C THR A 245 3.87 5.98 10.84
N ILE A 246 4.89 5.61 10.04
CA ILE A 246 5.45 4.26 10.00
C ILE A 246 5.92 3.82 11.39
N PHE A 247 6.71 4.64 12.07
CA PHE A 247 7.19 4.32 13.41
C PHE A 247 6.02 4.24 14.42
N LEU A 248 5.04 5.12 14.31
CA LEU A 248 3.85 5.06 15.15
C LEU A 248 3.08 3.74 14.96
N ILE A 249 2.86 3.32 13.71
CA ILE A 249 2.23 2.03 13.40
C ILE A 249 3.06 0.88 13.95
N THR A 250 4.37 0.91 13.75
CA THR A 250 5.30 -0.16 14.16
C THR A 250 5.29 -0.38 15.67
N TYR A 251 5.34 0.70 16.46
CA TYR A 251 5.45 0.60 17.93
C TYR A 251 4.11 0.56 18.65
N VAL A 252 3.01 0.83 17.94
CA VAL A 252 1.64 0.78 18.50
C VAL A 252 0.80 -0.24 17.71
N PRO A 253 0.91 -1.55 18.02
CA PRO A 253 0.20 -2.61 17.30
C PRO A 253 -1.32 -2.41 17.27
N ALA A 254 -1.88 -1.73 18.28
CA ALA A 254 -3.30 -1.40 18.32
C ALA A 254 -3.78 -0.65 17.08
N ILE A 255 -2.93 0.13 16.41
CA ILE A 255 -3.30 0.91 15.22
C ILE A 255 -3.71 -0.01 14.06
N SER A 256 -3.02 -1.11 13.87
CA SER A 256 -3.33 -2.08 12.80
C SER A 256 -4.23 -3.23 13.27
N MET A 257 -4.17 -3.61 14.56
CA MET A 257 -4.82 -4.81 15.06
C MET A 257 -6.21 -4.59 15.65
N THR A 258 -6.58 -3.35 15.97
CA THR A 258 -7.88 -3.06 16.64
C THR A 258 -9.06 -3.50 15.80
N ILE A 259 -9.11 -3.13 14.50
CA ILE A 259 -10.25 -3.49 13.65
C ILE A 259 -10.30 -5.00 13.38
N PRO A 260 -9.22 -5.68 12.97
CA PRO A 260 -9.23 -7.13 12.78
C PRO A 260 -9.67 -7.91 14.02
N ARG A 261 -9.24 -7.50 15.21
CA ARG A 261 -9.65 -8.11 16.49
C ARG A 261 -11.12 -7.88 16.81
N LEU A 262 -11.61 -6.65 16.66
CA LEU A 262 -13.02 -6.32 16.89
C LEU A 262 -13.97 -7.07 15.95
N THR A 263 -13.50 -7.42 14.77
CA THR A 263 -14.29 -8.13 13.75
C THR A 263 -14.09 -9.65 13.79
N GLY A 264 -13.23 -10.18 14.69
CA GLY A 264 -13.00 -11.62 14.86
C GLY A 264 -12.20 -12.28 13.74
N PHE A 265 -11.44 -11.50 12.95
CA PHE A 265 -10.56 -12.03 11.90
C PHE A 265 -9.15 -12.37 12.42
N VAL A 266 -8.80 -11.89 13.60
CA VAL A 266 -7.52 -12.17 14.31
C VAL A 266 -7.83 -12.23 15.79
N ASP A 267 -7.15 -13.13 16.53
CA ASP A 267 -7.27 -13.31 17.98
C ASP A 267 -6.60 -12.17 18.79
#